data_7948e6ed8368e7139cfc4c76cfbb30a4
#
_entry.id   7948e6ed8368e7139cfc4c76cfbb30a4
#
_cell.length_a   1.000
_cell.length_b   1.000
_cell.length_c   1.000
_cell.angle_alpha   90.00
_cell.angle_beta   90.00
_cell.angle_gamma   90.00
#
_symmetry.space_group_name_H-M   'P 1'
#
loop_
_entity.id
_entity.type
_entity.pdbx_description
1 polymer ?
#
loop_
_entity_poly.entity_id
_entity_poly.type
_entity_poly.pdbx_seq_one_letter_code
_entity_poly.pdbx_strand_id
1 'polypeptide(L)'
;MREMRKLKNSLAALTFALASLAASLPARADAIDGAWCSPDGKHLKITGRKITTPGGALLDGDYSRHAFSYVAPASEPGGGDTIYMQLMNETTALVRQGTPVAQPITWKRCEATS
;
A
#
# COMPACT_ATOMS: atom_id res chain seq x y z
N MET A 1 3.38 -61.20 15.50
CA MET A 1 3.52 -60.68 15.30
C MET A 1 3.39 -59.72 15.42
N ARG A 2 3.23 -59.54 15.54
CA ARG A 2 3.12 -58.76 15.41
C ARG A 2 3.34 -57.72 15.32
N GLU A 3 3.33 -57.29 15.02
CA GLU A 3 3.65 -56.42 14.73
C GLU A 3 3.32 -55.52 14.38
N MET A 4 2.99 -55.40 14.07
CA MET A 4 2.82 -54.63 13.43
C MET A 4 2.27 -53.78 13.72
N ARG A 5 1.84 -53.87 13.90
CA ARG A 5 1.36 -53.07 14.03
C ARG A 5 1.55 -52.01 14.31
N LYS A 6 1.77 -51.76 14.35
CA LYS A 6 2.14 -50.87 14.51
C LYS A 6 2.17 -49.83 13.98
N LEU A 7 2.13 -49.69 13.61
CA LEU A 7 2.29 -48.78 12.97
C LEU A 7 1.51 -47.96 12.80
N LYS A 8 1.04 -47.90 12.63
CA LYS A 8 0.36 -47.24 12.36
C LYS A 8 0.22 -46.18 12.90
N ASN A 9 0.23 -45.83 13.22
CA ASN A 9 0.17 -44.93 13.77
C ASN A 9 0.64 -43.85 13.41
N SER A 10 1.05 -43.64 13.18
CA SER A 10 1.69 -42.75 12.83
C SER A 10 1.15 -41.81 12.06
N LEU A 11 1.02 -41.56 11.79
CA LEU A 11 0.65 -40.81 10.98
C LEU A 11 0.01 -39.75 11.24
N ALA A 12 -0.29 -39.67 11.39
CA ALA A 12 -1.09 -38.77 11.67
C ALA A 12 -0.55 -37.56 11.80
N ALA A 13 0.12 -37.48 12.21
CA ALA A 13 0.63 -36.35 12.40
C ALA A 13 0.58 -35.42 11.41
N LEU A 14 0.81 -35.15 11.01
CA LEU A 14 0.96 -34.34 10.11
C LEU A 14 0.07 -33.44 9.86
N THR A 15 -0.45 -33.51 9.86
CA THR A 15 -1.37 -32.78 9.49
C THR A 15 -1.31 -31.57 9.98
N PHE A 16 -1.45 -31.16 10.47
CA PHE A 16 -1.51 -30.07 10.99
C PHE A 16 -0.89 -29.02 10.60
N ALA A 17 -0.24 -29.14 10.31
CA ALA A 17 0.52 -28.20 10.09
C ALA A 17 0.02 -27.19 9.28
N LEU A 18 -0.31 -27.19 8.53
CA LEU A 18 -0.59 -26.33 7.67
C LEU A 18 -1.35 -25.28 7.92
N ALA A 19 -2.04 -25.38 8.50
CA ALA A 19 -2.82 -24.38 8.66
C ALA A 19 -2.28 -23.13 8.84
N SER A 20 -1.34 -23.08 9.38
CA SER A 20 -0.93 -21.94 9.74
C SER A 20 -0.81 -20.92 8.82
N LEU A 21 -0.60 -21.10 7.87
CA LEU A 21 -0.29 -20.15 7.06
C LEU A 21 -1.19 -19.19 6.81
N ALA A 22 -2.20 -19.38 6.93
CA ALA A 22 -3.01 -18.46 6.56
C ALA A 22 -2.91 -17.15 7.03
N ALA A 23 -2.34 -16.93 7.95
CA ALA A 23 -2.38 -15.75 8.43
C ALA A 23 -1.75 -14.72 7.88
N SER A 24 -1.16 -14.71 7.08
CA SER A 24 -0.37 -13.81 6.73
C SER A 24 -0.83 -12.61 6.15
N LEU A 25 -1.91 -12.13 6.28
CA LEU A 25 -2.23 -11.02 5.65
C LEU A 25 -1.67 -9.80 6.10
N PRO A 26 -1.08 -8.99 5.42
CA PRO A 26 -0.49 -7.79 5.83
C PRO A 26 -1.53 -6.80 6.07
N ALA A 27 -1.34 -6.00 6.99
CA ALA A 27 -2.18 -5.01 7.21
C ALA A 27 -1.79 -3.81 6.50
N ARG A 28 -2.20 -3.58 5.36
CA ARG A 28 -1.79 -2.48 4.68
C ARG A 28 -2.51 -1.28 5.08
N ALA A 29 -3.53 -1.32 5.88
CA ALA A 29 -4.30 -0.15 6.18
C ALA A 29 -3.53 0.92 6.87
N ASP A 30 -2.46 0.60 7.55
CA ASP A 30 -1.72 1.64 8.23
C ASP A 30 -0.49 2.03 7.47
N ALA A 31 -0.43 1.78 6.20
CA ALA A 31 0.66 2.23 5.35
C ALA A 31 0.11 3.07 4.24
N ILE A 32 0.94 3.95 3.71
CA ILE A 32 0.48 4.85 2.66
C ILE A 32 0.36 4.15 1.31
N ASP A 33 0.79 2.91 1.22
CA ASP A 33 0.63 2.15 -0.01
C ASP A 33 -0.83 2.06 -0.41
N GLY A 34 -1.09 1.98 -1.68
CA GLY A 34 -2.42 1.77 -2.19
C GLY A 34 -2.88 2.89 -3.10
N ALA A 35 -4.14 2.87 -3.43
CA ALA A 35 -4.72 3.81 -4.38
C ALA A 35 -5.38 4.97 -3.66
N TRP A 36 -5.10 6.17 -4.10
CA TRP A 36 -5.60 7.38 -3.48
C TRP A 36 -6.37 8.21 -4.53
N CYS A 37 -7.47 8.78 -4.11
CA CYS A 37 -8.35 9.54 -4.98
C CYS A 37 -8.54 10.94 -4.45
N SER A 38 -8.41 11.93 -5.30
CA SER A 38 -8.58 13.32 -4.92
C SER A 38 -10.02 13.76 -5.05
N PRO A 39 -10.39 14.86 -4.43
CA PRO A 39 -11.75 15.34 -4.55
C PRO A 39 -12.17 15.64 -5.99
N ASP A 40 -11.21 16.01 -6.84
CA ASP A 40 -11.56 16.34 -8.21
C ASP A 40 -11.32 15.20 -9.17
N GLY A 41 -11.20 13.99 -8.66
CA GLY A 41 -11.20 12.83 -9.54
C GLY A 41 -9.86 12.31 -10.01
N LYS A 42 -8.77 12.82 -9.48
CA LYS A 42 -7.48 12.27 -9.85
C LYS A 42 -7.19 11.05 -9.04
N HIS A 43 -6.38 10.17 -9.58
CA HIS A 43 -6.00 8.93 -8.90
C HIS A 43 -4.50 8.77 -8.92
N LEU A 44 -3.94 8.19 -7.89
CA LEU A 44 -2.56 7.77 -7.92
C LEU A 44 -2.45 6.47 -7.15
N LYS A 45 -1.35 5.76 -7.33
CA LYS A 45 -1.17 4.50 -6.61
C LYS A 45 0.26 4.37 -6.15
N ILE A 46 0.45 4.01 -4.90
CA ILE A 46 1.77 3.85 -4.29
C ILE A 46 2.01 2.39 -3.98
N THR A 47 3.16 1.89 -4.37
CA THR A 47 3.58 0.55 -4.04
C THR A 47 5.03 0.65 -3.61
N GLY A 48 5.25 0.74 -2.30
CA GLY A 48 6.59 0.97 -1.78
C GLY A 48 7.14 2.26 -2.33
N ARG A 49 8.32 2.20 -2.94
CA ARG A 49 8.91 3.40 -3.49
C ARG A 49 8.37 3.78 -4.84
N LYS A 50 7.53 2.96 -5.44
CA LYS A 50 7.02 3.25 -6.76
C LYS A 50 5.69 3.96 -6.69
N ILE A 51 5.47 4.90 -7.57
CA ILE A 51 4.19 5.56 -7.66
C ILE A 51 3.76 5.62 -9.12
N THR A 52 2.47 5.37 -9.34
CA THR A 52 1.84 5.70 -10.61
C THR A 52 1.16 7.03 -10.37
N THR A 53 1.60 8.06 -11.07
CA THR A 53 1.11 9.42 -10.82
C THR A 53 -0.27 9.62 -11.43
N PRO A 54 -0.93 10.72 -11.12
CA PRO A 54 -2.25 10.98 -11.71
C PRO A 54 -2.23 11.01 -13.23
N GLY A 55 -1.14 11.39 -13.83
CA GLY A 55 -1.03 11.37 -15.28
C GLY A 55 -0.60 10.04 -15.83
N GLY A 56 -0.38 9.06 -14.99
CA GLY A 56 -0.03 7.71 -15.46
C GLY A 56 1.45 7.41 -15.51
N ALA A 57 2.30 8.32 -15.07
CA ALA A 57 3.73 8.07 -15.10
C ALA A 57 4.13 7.14 -13.95
N LEU A 58 5.12 6.31 -14.19
CA LEU A 58 5.61 5.42 -13.18
C LEU A 58 6.95 5.94 -12.71
N LEU A 59 7.05 6.31 -11.47
CA LEU A 59 8.25 6.96 -10.94
C LEU A 59 8.63 6.33 -9.62
N ASP A 60 9.82 6.68 -9.15
CA ASP A 60 10.24 6.37 -7.80
C ASP A 60 10.06 7.62 -6.96
N GLY A 61 9.77 7.44 -5.70
CA GLY A 61 9.70 8.55 -4.78
C GLY A 61 10.33 8.17 -3.46
N ASP A 62 10.21 9.07 -2.50
CA ASP A 62 10.71 8.82 -1.16
C ASP A 62 9.58 8.23 -0.35
N TYR A 63 9.79 7.03 0.13
CA TYR A 63 8.74 6.27 0.80
C TYR A 63 9.05 6.06 2.26
N SER A 64 8.06 6.24 3.10
CA SER A 64 8.08 5.68 4.42
C SER A 64 6.67 5.18 4.67
N ARG A 65 6.48 4.48 5.77
CA ARG A 65 5.20 3.86 5.98
C ARG A 65 4.07 4.86 5.98
N HIS A 66 4.30 6.05 6.49
CA HIS A 66 3.23 7.02 6.62
C HIS A 66 3.41 8.26 5.77
N ALA A 67 4.37 8.26 4.88
CA ALA A 67 4.62 9.44 4.07
C ALA A 67 5.25 9.07 2.74
N PHE A 68 5.01 9.89 1.75
CA PHE A 68 5.58 9.67 0.43
C PHE A 68 5.78 11.03 -0.23
N SER A 69 6.87 11.18 -0.96
CA SER A 69 7.01 12.39 -1.75
C SER A 69 7.60 12.05 -3.10
N TYR A 70 7.26 12.82 -4.10
CA TYR A 70 7.79 12.63 -5.44
C TYR A 70 7.74 13.95 -6.17
N VAL A 71 8.49 14.04 -7.26
CA VAL A 71 8.48 15.23 -8.09
C VAL A 71 7.51 15.00 -9.22
N ALA A 72 6.53 15.86 -9.36
CA ALA A 72 5.52 15.70 -10.38
C ALA A 72 6.13 15.85 -11.75
N PRO A 73 5.76 15.01 -12.70
CA PRO A 73 6.26 15.17 -14.07
C PRO A 73 5.87 16.52 -14.63
N ALA A 74 6.73 17.05 -15.48
CA ALA A 74 6.50 18.39 -16.02
C ALA A 74 5.18 18.52 -16.75
N SER A 75 4.68 17.44 -17.30
CA SER A 75 3.45 17.51 -18.06
C SER A 75 2.20 17.39 -17.18
N GLU A 76 2.34 17.24 -15.91
CA GLU A 76 1.19 17.09 -15.03
C GLU A 76 0.96 18.37 -14.25
N PRO A 77 -0.21 18.58 -13.70
CA PRO A 77 -0.45 19.74 -12.84
C PRO A 77 0.54 19.72 -11.70
N GLY A 78 1.14 20.83 -11.42
CA GLY A 78 2.19 20.91 -10.44
C GLY A 78 3.52 20.46 -10.96
N GLY A 79 3.67 20.32 -12.25
CA GLY A 79 4.87 19.78 -12.85
C GLY A 79 6.13 20.43 -12.36
N GLY A 80 7.08 19.62 -11.98
CA GLY A 80 8.34 20.08 -11.45
C GLY A 80 8.33 20.30 -9.95
N ASP A 81 7.17 20.38 -9.33
CA ASP A 81 7.12 20.59 -7.90
C ASP A 81 7.18 19.25 -7.16
N THR A 82 7.65 19.30 -5.95
CA THR A 82 7.58 18.11 -5.09
C THR A 82 6.20 18.03 -4.49
N ILE A 83 5.65 16.85 -4.53
CA ILE A 83 4.36 16.57 -3.94
C ILE A 83 4.62 15.79 -2.66
N TYR A 84 4.07 16.26 -1.54
CA TYR A 84 4.26 15.63 -0.26
C TYR A 84 2.96 15.02 0.22
N MET A 85 3.00 13.75 0.58
CA MET A 85 1.81 13.05 1.06
C MET A 85 2.05 12.55 2.47
N GLN A 86 1.06 12.71 3.31
CA GLN A 86 1.14 12.29 4.69
C GLN A 86 -0.10 11.50 5.04
N LEU A 87 0.08 10.28 5.50
CA LEU A 87 -1.03 9.45 5.90
C LEU A 87 -1.56 9.93 7.23
N MET A 88 -2.85 10.21 7.30
CA MET A 88 -3.46 10.65 8.54
C MET A 88 -4.16 9.51 9.24
N ASN A 89 -4.79 8.64 8.49
CA ASN A 89 -5.39 7.44 9.02
C ASN A 89 -5.62 6.48 7.86
N GLU A 90 -6.31 5.40 8.09
CA GLU A 90 -6.42 4.35 7.08
C GLU A 90 -7.03 4.83 5.79
N THR A 91 -7.82 5.88 5.81
CA THR A 91 -8.55 6.28 4.61
C THR A 91 -8.22 7.67 4.14
N THR A 92 -7.36 8.39 4.82
CA THR A 92 -7.16 9.81 4.56
C THR A 92 -5.68 10.15 4.48
N ALA A 93 -5.29 10.87 3.44
CA ALA A 93 -3.94 11.41 3.32
C ALA A 93 -4.03 12.89 3.01
N LEU A 94 -3.07 13.64 3.52
CA LEU A 94 -2.95 15.04 3.17
C LEU A 94 -1.91 15.17 2.09
N VAL A 95 -2.19 15.96 1.09
CA VAL A 95 -1.31 16.14 -0.06
C VAL A 95 -0.98 17.61 -0.18
N ARG A 96 0.32 17.92 -0.15
CA ARG A 96 0.79 19.29 -0.27
C ARG A 96 1.68 19.43 -1.48
N GLN A 97 1.63 20.56 -2.11
CA GLN A 97 2.39 20.77 -3.32
C GLN A 97 3.41 21.86 -3.10
N GLY A 98 4.63 21.61 -3.46
CA GLY A 98 5.68 22.60 -3.46
C GLY A 98 6.50 22.64 -2.19
N THR A 99 5.88 22.66 -1.05
CA THR A 99 6.61 22.64 0.21
C THR A 99 5.87 21.78 1.21
N PRO A 100 6.58 21.27 2.21
CA PRO A 100 5.94 20.45 3.21
C PRO A 100 4.99 21.20 4.13
N VAL A 101 4.95 22.53 4.03
CA VAL A 101 4.04 23.29 4.85
C VAL A 101 2.97 23.98 4.02
N ALA A 102 2.82 23.61 2.77
CA ALA A 102 1.80 24.20 1.93
C ALA A 102 0.42 23.76 2.42
N GLN A 103 -0.58 24.49 2.00
CA GLN A 103 -1.94 24.15 2.35
C GLN A 103 -2.29 22.77 1.77
N PRO A 104 -2.74 21.86 2.57
CA PRO A 104 -2.97 20.51 2.05
C PRO A 104 -4.34 20.34 1.40
N ILE A 105 -4.41 19.38 0.52
CA ILE A 105 -5.66 18.90 -0.02
C ILE A 105 -5.85 17.50 0.54
N THR A 106 -7.03 17.18 0.99
CA THR A 106 -7.30 15.87 1.54
C THR A 106 -7.66 14.90 0.43
N TRP A 107 -6.92 13.81 0.36
CA TRP A 107 -7.24 12.73 -0.57
C TRP A 107 -7.75 11.55 0.24
N LYS A 108 -8.61 10.77 -0.36
CA LYS A 108 -9.16 9.60 0.30
C LYS A 108 -8.71 8.34 -0.38
N ARG A 109 -8.69 7.25 0.37
CA ARG A 109 -8.39 5.97 -0.22
C ARG A 109 -9.47 5.70 -1.26
N CYS A 110 -9.10 5.30 -2.47
CA CYS A 110 -10.09 5.00 -3.47
C CYS A 110 -10.89 3.81 -3.04
N GLU A 111 -12.17 3.78 -3.39
CA GLU A 111 -12.94 2.66 -3.00
C GLU A 111 -12.58 1.47 -3.76
N ALA A 112 -12.66 0.38 -3.13
CA ALA A 112 -12.30 -0.82 -3.77
C ALA A 112 -13.43 -1.14 -4.66
N THR A 113 -13.31 -1.06 -5.86
CA THR A 113 -14.34 -1.44 -6.65
C THR A 113 -14.17 -2.67 -7.08
N SER A 114 -14.90 -3.37 -7.22
CA SER A 114 -14.67 -4.64 -7.63
C SER A 114 -15.12 -4.99 -8.85
#